data_dc53b4f9724959ef2b495569e3fbc51e
#
_entry.id   dc53b4f9724959ef2b495569e3fbc51e
#
_cell.length_a   1.000
_cell.length_b   1.000
_cell.length_c   1.000
_cell.angle_alpha   90.00
_cell.angle_beta   90.00
_cell.angle_gamma   90.00
#
_symmetry.space_group_name_H-M   'P 1'
#
loop_
_entity.id
_entity.type
_entity.pdbx_description
1 polymer ?
#
loop_
_entity_poly.entity_id
_entity_poly.type
_entity_poly.pdbx_seq_one_letter_code
_entity_poly.pdbx_strand_id
1 'polypeptide(L)'
;MKSVISGLLVAFSMYSAIPVPQVNWEKQTMRWALGFLPLIGVLIGAIEWFWFAFCVHFGAAGVFYAVIAALIPLAVSGGIHLDGLCDTCDALCSFGDREKRLAILKDPHVGAFGPLWLMAFLLTEVGCFAQIYDRPVLLPLACTGFAFARAMGGRKVVASPCAKDSGLAHIFAENSDKRAVSRMLVAEFVLFAVLLGLWIYRVPHALAAAKVLVIVLVAWYAVHEHISRRVFGGVTGDLAGFCISLSELITLAAAAIGGLIL
;
A
#
# COMPACT_ATOMS: atom_id res chain seq x y z
N MET A 1 13.91 4.01 23.66
CA MET A 1 12.46 4.25 23.68
C MET A 1 12.08 5.56 22.98
N LYS A 2 12.61 6.75 23.32
CA LYS A 2 12.23 8.02 22.66
C LYS A 2 12.31 7.98 21.12
N SER A 3 13.41 7.47 20.56
CA SER A 3 13.61 7.36 19.09
C SER A 3 12.59 6.46 18.37
N VAL A 4 12.10 5.40 19.01
CA VAL A 4 11.09 4.48 18.44
C VAL A 4 9.73 5.18 18.38
N ILE A 5 9.31 5.84 19.48
CA ILE A 5 8.06 6.61 19.52
C ILE A 5 8.10 7.77 18.53
N SER A 6 9.23 8.48 18.44
CA SER A 6 9.38 9.55 17.44
C SER A 6 9.27 9.01 16.01
N GLY A 7 9.85 7.82 15.72
CA GLY A 7 9.71 7.17 14.42
C GLY A 7 8.27 6.82 14.07
N LEU A 8 7.48 6.36 15.05
CA LEU A 8 6.05 6.14 14.90
C LEU A 8 5.31 7.44 14.56
N LEU A 9 5.57 8.52 15.32
CA LEU A 9 4.95 9.82 15.09
C LEU A 9 5.32 10.38 13.69
N VAL A 10 6.59 10.25 13.27
CA VAL A 10 7.03 10.63 11.92
C VAL A 10 6.29 9.83 10.85
N ALA A 11 6.14 8.50 11.04
CA ALA A 11 5.40 7.66 10.09
C ALA A 11 3.95 8.12 9.93
N PHE A 12 3.24 8.34 11.03
CA PHE A 12 1.85 8.81 10.99
C PHE A 12 1.72 10.23 10.45
N SER A 13 2.62 11.13 10.84
CA SER A 13 2.66 12.51 10.33
C SER A 13 2.88 12.59 8.80
N MET A 14 3.67 11.66 8.24
CA MET A 14 4.01 11.68 6.83
C MET A 14 3.04 10.89 5.95
N TYR A 15 2.58 9.73 6.44
CA TYR A 15 1.86 8.75 5.63
C TYR A 15 0.40 8.59 6.03
N SER A 16 -0.11 9.47 6.89
CA SER A 16 -1.54 9.52 7.22
C SER A 16 -2.04 10.94 7.40
N ALA A 17 -3.35 11.14 7.21
CA ALA A 17 -4.05 12.37 7.51
C ALA A 17 -4.41 12.50 9.01
N ILE A 18 -4.05 11.53 9.84
CA ILE A 18 -4.37 11.51 11.26
C ILE A 18 -3.50 12.52 11.99
N PRO A 19 -4.10 13.44 12.73
CA PRO A 19 -3.34 14.43 13.48
C PRO A 19 -2.53 13.75 14.61
N VAL A 20 -1.22 13.97 14.59
CA VAL A 20 -0.30 13.51 15.62
C VAL A 20 0.58 14.66 16.12
N PRO A 21 1.13 14.57 17.34
CA PRO A 21 2.08 15.56 17.82
C PRO A 21 3.24 15.76 16.86
N GLN A 22 3.56 17.01 16.57
CA GLN A 22 4.68 17.36 15.67
C GLN A 22 6.01 17.00 16.32
N VAL A 23 6.88 16.38 15.55
CA VAL A 23 8.26 16.08 15.92
C VAL A 23 9.19 16.58 14.80
N ASN A 24 10.38 17.06 15.18
CA ASN A 24 11.37 17.48 14.22
C ASN A 24 11.84 16.27 13.38
N TRP A 25 11.95 16.45 12.08
CA TRP A 25 12.41 15.43 11.15
C TRP A 25 13.96 15.42 11.11
N GLU A 26 14.53 14.72 12.05
CA GLU A 26 15.96 14.53 12.18
C GLU A 26 16.32 13.06 11.98
N LYS A 27 17.59 12.77 11.74
CA LYS A 27 18.09 11.41 11.55
C LYS A 27 17.67 10.45 12.68
N GLN A 28 17.65 10.95 13.92
CA GLN A 28 17.26 10.13 15.08
C GLN A 28 15.76 9.84 15.15
N THR A 29 14.92 10.79 14.74
CA THR A 29 13.45 10.65 14.74
C THR A 29 12.94 9.86 13.55
N MET A 30 13.59 10.00 12.39
CA MET A 30 13.21 9.31 11.13
C MET A 30 13.70 7.86 11.09
N ARG A 31 14.64 7.48 11.94
CA ARG A 31 15.36 6.20 11.90
C ARG A 31 14.47 4.96 11.73
N TRP A 32 13.27 4.96 12.32
CA TRP A 32 12.34 3.84 12.38
C TRP A 32 11.06 4.05 11.55
N ALA A 33 10.87 5.24 10.97
CA ALA A 33 9.60 5.64 10.38
C ALA A 33 9.07 4.67 9.32
N LEU A 34 9.92 4.23 8.39
CA LEU A 34 9.53 3.26 7.35
C LEU A 34 9.15 1.89 7.91
N GLY A 35 9.67 1.51 9.07
CA GLY A 35 9.29 0.28 9.75
C GLY A 35 7.88 0.35 10.36
N PHE A 36 7.37 1.55 10.65
CA PHE A 36 6.02 1.74 11.19
C PHE A 36 4.95 1.98 10.11
N LEU A 37 5.34 2.06 8.84
CA LEU A 37 4.40 2.24 7.75
C LEU A 37 3.29 1.17 7.70
N PRO A 38 3.55 -0.13 7.94
CA PRO A 38 2.53 -1.16 8.00
C PRO A 38 1.46 -0.96 9.08
N LEU A 39 1.76 -0.26 10.18
CA LEU A 39 0.77 0.01 11.23
C LEU A 39 -0.37 0.91 10.74
N ILE A 40 -0.10 1.81 9.78
CA ILE A 40 -1.15 2.59 9.13
C ILE A 40 -2.06 1.66 8.32
N GLY A 41 -1.49 0.64 7.68
CA GLY A 41 -2.26 -0.39 6.99
C GLY A 41 -3.11 -1.26 7.94
N VAL A 42 -2.58 -1.59 9.12
CA VAL A 42 -3.36 -2.28 10.18
C VAL A 42 -4.55 -1.43 10.60
N LEU A 43 -4.34 -0.13 10.77
CA LEU A 43 -5.42 0.81 11.12
C LEU A 43 -6.49 0.87 10.04
N ILE A 44 -6.09 0.98 8.76
CA ILE A 44 -7.03 0.94 7.62
C ILE A 44 -7.82 -0.36 7.65
N GLY A 45 -7.16 -1.51 7.75
CA GLY A 45 -7.83 -2.81 7.81
C GLY A 45 -8.78 -2.95 8.99
N ALA A 46 -8.45 -2.36 10.15
CA ALA A 46 -9.36 -2.33 11.30
C ALA A 46 -10.59 -1.46 11.02
N ILE A 47 -10.42 -0.28 10.42
CA ILE A 47 -11.53 0.60 10.05
C ILE A 47 -12.43 -0.09 9.02
N GLU A 48 -11.86 -0.77 8.01
CA GLU A 48 -12.59 -1.57 7.02
C GLU A 48 -13.43 -2.67 7.67
N TRP A 49 -12.85 -3.38 8.62
CA TRP A 49 -13.56 -4.42 9.37
C TRP A 49 -14.75 -3.85 10.16
N PHE A 50 -14.54 -2.74 10.86
CA PHE A 50 -15.61 -2.06 11.60
C PHE A 50 -16.68 -1.50 10.66
N TRP A 51 -16.29 -0.92 9.52
CA TRP A 51 -17.21 -0.44 8.51
C TRP A 51 -18.07 -1.56 7.93
N PHE A 52 -17.45 -2.70 7.61
CA PHE A 52 -18.19 -3.88 7.17
C PHE A 52 -19.21 -4.33 8.23
N ALA A 53 -18.77 -4.49 9.48
CA ALA A 53 -19.64 -4.91 10.57
C ALA A 53 -20.82 -3.95 10.80
N PHE A 54 -20.55 -2.63 10.70
CA PHE A 54 -21.58 -1.59 10.77
C PHE A 54 -22.59 -1.74 9.64
N CYS A 55 -22.16 -1.85 8.40
CA CYS A 55 -23.04 -1.99 7.24
C CYS A 55 -23.91 -3.25 7.32
N VAL A 56 -23.34 -4.37 7.72
CA VAL A 56 -24.09 -5.63 7.91
C VAL A 56 -25.13 -5.49 9.04
N HIS A 57 -24.74 -4.86 10.16
CA HIS A 57 -25.64 -4.68 11.30
C HIS A 57 -26.87 -3.84 10.97
N PHE A 58 -26.68 -2.77 10.17
CA PHE A 58 -27.75 -1.86 9.78
C PHE A 58 -28.42 -2.20 8.44
N GLY A 59 -28.02 -3.28 7.79
CA GLY A 59 -28.59 -3.70 6.50
C GLY A 59 -28.32 -2.70 5.37
N ALA A 60 -27.14 -2.07 5.37
CA ALA A 60 -26.75 -1.12 4.34
C ALA A 60 -26.63 -1.80 2.97
N ALA A 61 -26.95 -1.06 1.89
CA ALA A 61 -26.77 -1.56 0.53
C ALA A 61 -25.29 -1.81 0.22
N GLY A 62 -24.99 -2.92 -0.48
CA GLY A 62 -23.60 -3.30 -0.82
C GLY A 62 -22.84 -2.24 -1.60
N VAL A 63 -23.54 -1.48 -2.47
CA VAL A 63 -22.93 -0.34 -3.19
C VAL A 63 -22.52 0.78 -2.23
N PHE A 64 -23.35 1.08 -1.22
CA PHE A 64 -23.01 2.09 -0.20
C PHE A 64 -21.80 1.66 0.62
N TYR A 65 -21.78 0.39 1.04
CA TYR A 65 -20.60 -0.18 1.70
C TYR A 65 -19.35 -0.01 0.83
N ALA A 66 -19.40 -0.47 -0.42
CA ALA A 66 -18.24 -0.54 -1.31
C ALA A 66 -17.65 0.82 -1.64
N VAL A 67 -18.49 1.83 -1.88
CA VAL A 67 -18.02 3.20 -2.17
C VAL A 67 -17.26 3.78 -0.98
N ILE A 68 -17.81 3.65 0.23
CA ILE A 68 -17.14 4.18 1.43
C ILE A 68 -15.88 3.38 1.74
N ALA A 69 -15.91 2.05 1.59
CA ALA A 69 -14.74 1.20 1.77
C ALA A 69 -13.59 1.61 0.84
N ALA A 70 -13.84 1.86 -0.44
CA ALA A 70 -12.80 2.35 -1.36
C ALA A 70 -12.23 3.74 -0.99
N LEU A 71 -12.98 4.55 -0.23
CA LEU A 71 -12.55 5.87 0.23
C LEU A 71 -11.79 5.84 1.57
N ILE A 72 -11.91 4.79 2.36
CA ILE A 72 -11.23 4.67 3.67
C ILE A 72 -9.70 4.76 3.54
N PRO A 73 -9.03 4.00 2.65
CA PRO A 73 -7.58 4.10 2.47
C PRO A 73 -7.14 5.51 2.03
N LEU A 74 -7.91 6.15 1.14
CA LEU A 74 -7.68 7.54 0.71
C LEU A 74 -7.79 8.50 1.89
N ALA A 75 -8.85 8.42 2.67
CA ALA A 75 -9.09 9.31 3.81
C ALA A 75 -8.03 9.14 4.91
N VAL A 76 -7.63 7.91 5.21
CA VAL A 76 -6.62 7.63 6.23
C VAL A 76 -5.22 8.04 5.79
N SER A 77 -4.82 7.76 4.53
CA SER A 77 -3.48 8.09 4.01
C SER A 77 -3.35 9.53 3.52
N GLY A 78 -4.44 10.28 3.43
CA GLY A 78 -4.42 11.61 2.82
C GLY A 78 -4.11 11.61 1.32
N GLY A 79 -4.26 10.46 0.65
CA GLY A 79 -4.07 10.31 -0.79
C GLY A 79 -2.62 10.14 -1.27
N ILE A 80 -1.61 10.18 -0.39
CA ILE A 80 -0.19 10.18 -0.77
C ILE A 80 0.22 8.98 -1.66
N HIS A 81 -0.40 7.81 -1.48
CA HIS A 81 -0.10 6.63 -2.28
C HIS A 81 -0.80 6.68 -3.64
N LEU A 82 -2.03 7.21 -3.68
CA LEU A 82 -2.80 7.39 -4.92
C LEU A 82 -2.22 8.50 -5.79
N ASP A 83 -1.66 9.54 -5.18
CA ASP A 83 -0.85 10.55 -5.86
C ASP A 83 0.33 9.90 -6.59
N GLY A 84 1.11 9.07 -5.89
CA GLY A 84 2.19 8.30 -6.50
C GLY A 84 1.72 7.32 -7.60
N LEU A 85 0.52 6.74 -7.47
CA LEU A 85 -0.10 5.95 -8.53
C LEU A 85 -0.37 6.81 -9.77
N CYS A 86 -1.00 7.97 -9.57
CA CYS A 86 -1.36 8.92 -10.62
C CYS A 86 -0.12 9.38 -11.39
N ASP A 87 0.88 9.88 -10.69
CA ASP A 87 2.12 10.41 -11.27
C ASP A 87 2.92 9.33 -12.00
N THR A 88 3.00 8.13 -11.41
CA THR A 88 3.69 7.00 -12.05
C THR A 88 2.98 6.57 -13.32
N CYS A 89 1.64 6.55 -13.36
CA CYS A 89 0.87 6.25 -14.57
C CYS A 89 1.10 7.29 -15.66
N ASP A 90 1.10 8.58 -15.32
CA ASP A 90 1.42 9.65 -16.28
C ASP A 90 2.84 9.49 -16.84
N ALA A 91 3.81 9.23 -15.98
CA ALA A 91 5.19 9.02 -16.39
C ALA A 91 5.38 7.80 -17.30
N LEU A 92 4.72 6.67 -16.99
CA LEU A 92 4.78 5.46 -17.80
C LEU A 92 4.09 5.64 -19.15
N CYS A 93 2.93 6.28 -19.20
CA CYS A 93 2.16 6.52 -20.41
C CYS A 93 2.72 7.62 -21.28
N SER A 94 3.72 8.37 -20.82
CA SER A 94 4.39 9.41 -21.64
C SER A 94 5.24 8.82 -22.76
N PHE A 95 5.57 7.52 -22.69
CA PHE A 95 6.49 6.83 -23.62
C PHE A 95 7.84 7.52 -23.80
N GLY A 96 8.24 8.37 -22.85
CA GLY A 96 9.50 9.11 -22.84
C GLY A 96 10.68 8.24 -22.39
N ASP A 97 11.89 8.79 -22.53
CA ASP A 97 13.09 8.26 -21.89
C ASP A 97 13.05 8.43 -20.37
N ARG A 98 14.09 7.96 -19.69
CA ARG A 98 14.21 8.03 -18.24
C ARG A 98 14.14 9.47 -17.72
N GLU A 99 14.82 10.40 -18.37
CA GLU A 99 14.91 11.79 -17.95
C GLU A 99 13.55 12.47 -18.01
N LYS A 100 12.83 12.28 -19.13
CA LYS A 100 11.47 12.80 -19.32
C LYS A 100 10.50 12.23 -18.27
N ARG A 101 10.54 10.93 -18.02
CA ARG A 101 9.69 10.29 -16.98
C ARG A 101 9.98 10.84 -15.58
N LEU A 102 11.27 11.01 -15.24
CA LEU A 102 11.66 11.58 -13.97
C LEU A 102 11.31 13.09 -13.88
N ALA A 103 11.23 13.80 -14.99
CA ALA A 103 10.73 15.17 -15.04
C ALA A 103 9.23 15.24 -14.78
N ILE A 104 8.44 14.32 -15.36
CA ILE A 104 6.99 14.22 -15.11
C ILE A 104 6.70 13.99 -13.61
N LEU A 105 7.42 13.08 -12.95
CA LEU A 105 7.28 12.87 -11.50
C LEU A 105 7.66 14.10 -10.63
N LYS A 106 8.14 15.17 -11.20
CA LYS A 106 8.47 16.44 -10.50
C LYS A 106 7.53 17.56 -10.89
N ASP A 107 6.76 17.39 -11.96
CA ASP A 107 5.84 18.40 -12.46
C ASP A 107 4.63 18.46 -11.52
N PRO A 108 4.29 19.63 -10.97
CA PRO A 108 3.09 19.79 -10.15
C PRO A 108 1.78 19.70 -10.96
N HIS A 109 1.86 19.65 -12.28
CA HIS A 109 0.69 19.53 -13.15
C HIS A 109 0.40 18.06 -13.45
N VAL A 110 -0.83 17.67 -13.22
CA VAL A 110 -1.32 16.31 -13.51
C VAL A 110 -1.56 16.16 -15.02
N GLY A 111 -1.02 15.08 -15.59
CA GLY A 111 -1.29 14.71 -16.99
C GLY A 111 -2.68 14.07 -17.15
N ALA A 112 -3.00 13.66 -18.38
CA ALA A 112 -4.30 13.08 -18.67
C ALA A 112 -4.42 11.60 -18.26
N PHE A 113 -3.32 10.86 -18.26
CA PHE A 113 -3.33 9.41 -17.99
C PHE A 113 -3.47 9.07 -16.50
N GLY A 114 -2.85 9.87 -15.62
CA GLY A 114 -2.94 9.67 -14.17
C GLY A 114 -4.38 9.60 -13.68
N PRO A 115 -5.23 10.60 -13.93
CA PRO A 115 -6.64 10.59 -13.54
C PRO A 115 -7.44 9.45 -14.16
N LEU A 116 -7.15 9.04 -15.40
CA LEU A 116 -7.82 7.91 -16.05
C LEU A 116 -7.51 6.59 -15.33
N TRP A 117 -6.24 6.36 -15.01
CA TRP A 117 -5.83 5.16 -14.28
C TRP A 117 -6.28 5.18 -12.83
N LEU A 118 -6.29 6.35 -12.18
CA LEU A 118 -6.84 6.52 -10.84
C LEU A 118 -8.34 6.19 -10.80
N MET A 119 -9.10 6.65 -11.78
CA MET A 119 -10.53 6.32 -11.91
C MET A 119 -10.72 4.81 -12.10
N ALA A 120 -9.97 4.19 -13.01
CA ALA A 120 -10.02 2.76 -13.24
C ALA A 120 -9.67 1.96 -11.97
N PHE A 121 -8.66 2.41 -11.22
CA PHE A 121 -8.25 1.84 -9.93
C PHE A 121 -9.41 1.90 -8.93
N LEU A 122 -9.97 3.08 -8.66
CA LEU A 122 -11.06 3.26 -7.68
C LEU A 122 -12.33 2.49 -8.07
N LEU A 123 -12.71 2.47 -9.35
CA LEU A 123 -13.85 1.68 -9.81
C LEU A 123 -13.62 0.17 -9.60
N THR A 124 -12.40 -0.30 -9.81
CA THR A 124 -12.04 -1.70 -9.55
C THR A 124 -12.10 -2.02 -8.07
N GLU A 125 -11.60 -1.12 -7.19
CA GLU A 125 -11.73 -1.28 -5.73
C GLU A 125 -13.19 -1.37 -5.30
N VAL A 126 -14.04 -0.46 -5.77
CA VAL A 126 -15.50 -0.48 -5.49
C VAL A 126 -16.10 -1.82 -5.91
N GLY A 127 -15.76 -2.32 -7.11
CA GLY A 127 -16.22 -3.63 -7.58
C GLY A 127 -15.77 -4.78 -6.66
N CYS A 128 -14.51 -4.76 -6.24
CA CYS A 128 -13.96 -5.76 -5.33
C CYS A 128 -14.64 -5.72 -3.95
N PHE A 129 -14.82 -4.53 -3.39
CA PHE A 129 -15.50 -4.38 -2.10
C PHE A 129 -16.97 -4.81 -2.17
N ALA A 130 -17.70 -4.48 -3.24
CA ALA A 130 -19.06 -4.95 -3.44
C ALA A 130 -19.12 -6.49 -3.45
N GLN A 131 -18.20 -7.14 -4.16
CA GLN A 131 -18.11 -8.60 -4.19
C GLN A 131 -17.75 -9.21 -2.83
N ILE A 132 -16.86 -8.56 -2.06
CA ILE A 132 -16.50 -8.99 -0.71
C ILE A 132 -17.68 -8.82 0.26
N TYR A 133 -18.50 -7.79 0.07
CA TYR A 133 -19.70 -7.58 0.89
C TYR A 133 -20.69 -8.72 0.78
N ASP A 134 -20.91 -9.20 -0.45
CA ASP A 134 -21.81 -10.32 -0.72
C ASP A 134 -21.22 -11.67 -0.27
N ARG A 135 -19.88 -11.78 -0.25
CA ARG A 135 -19.15 -13.00 0.11
C ARG A 135 -17.95 -12.70 1.02
N PRO A 136 -18.19 -12.43 2.31
CA PRO A 136 -17.18 -11.87 3.21
C PRO A 136 -16.14 -12.87 3.74
N VAL A 137 -16.17 -14.11 3.29
CA VAL A 137 -15.27 -15.16 3.79
C VAL A 137 -13.79 -14.78 3.68
N LEU A 138 -13.42 -13.94 2.69
CA LEU A 138 -12.06 -13.45 2.46
C LEU A 138 -11.85 -12.00 2.93
N LEU A 139 -12.78 -11.40 3.65
CA LEU A 139 -12.61 -10.06 4.25
C LEU A 139 -11.35 -9.93 5.12
N PRO A 140 -10.97 -10.92 5.96
CA PRO A 140 -9.71 -10.84 6.73
C PRO A 140 -8.48 -10.72 5.83
N LEU A 141 -8.48 -11.38 4.67
CA LEU A 141 -7.41 -11.28 3.69
C LEU A 141 -7.32 -9.85 3.12
N ALA A 142 -8.45 -9.27 2.73
CA ALA A 142 -8.51 -7.89 2.27
C ALA A 142 -8.00 -6.90 3.33
N CYS A 143 -8.48 -7.01 4.57
CA CYS A 143 -8.08 -6.13 5.68
C CYS A 143 -6.58 -6.22 6.00
N THR A 144 -5.98 -7.42 5.97
CA THR A 144 -4.54 -7.59 6.21
C THR A 144 -3.69 -7.11 5.03
N GLY A 145 -4.26 -7.07 3.83
CA GLY A 145 -3.61 -6.62 2.60
C GLY A 145 -3.07 -5.20 2.67
N PHE A 146 -3.76 -4.30 3.37
CA PHE A 146 -3.32 -2.90 3.55
C PHE A 146 -1.99 -2.80 4.31
N ALA A 147 -1.83 -3.60 5.35
CA ALA A 147 -0.57 -3.64 6.10
C ALA A 147 0.56 -4.28 5.28
N PHE A 148 0.25 -5.37 4.58
CA PHE A 148 1.20 -6.06 3.73
C PHE A 148 1.71 -5.17 2.57
N ALA A 149 0.82 -4.46 1.90
CA ALA A 149 1.17 -3.52 0.83
C ALA A 149 2.14 -2.43 1.31
N ARG A 150 1.90 -1.88 2.50
CA ARG A 150 2.78 -0.87 3.10
C ARG A 150 4.14 -1.44 3.50
N ALA A 151 4.17 -2.68 3.99
CA ALA A 151 5.43 -3.37 4.24
C ALA A 151 6.24 -3.56 2.94
N MET A 152 5.56 -3.90 1.82
CA MET A 152 6.20 -3.99 0.51
C MET A 152 6.78 -2.65 0.05
N GLY A 153 6.00 -1.56 0.12
CA GLY A 153 6.47 -0.22 -0.26
C GLY A 153 7.63 0.27 0.61
N GLY A 154 7.51 0.13 1.92
CA GLY A 154 8.60 0.46 2.85
C GLY A 154 9.88 -0.34 2.57
N ARG A 155 9.74 -1.62 2.26
CA ARG A 155 10.86 -2.48 1.87
C ARG A 155 11.54 -2.01 0.58
N LYS A 156 10.76 -1.53 -0.43
CA LYS A 156 11.31 -0.96 -1.66
C LYS A 156 12.18 0.25 -1.39
N VAL A 157 11.72 1.18 -0.56
CA VAL A 157 12.49 2.40 -0.22
C VAL A 157 13.79 2.06 0.51
N VAL A 158 13.77 1.08 1.43
CA VAL A 158 14.95 0.73 2.25
C VAL A 158 15.98 -0.11 1.49
N ALA A 159 15.51 -1.00 0.59
CA ALA A 159 16.36 -2.05 0.01
C ALA A 159 16.81 -1.75 -1.43
N SER A 160 16.10 -0.88 -2.16
CA SER A 160 16.43 -0.55 -3.54
C SER A 160 17.21 0.77 -3.62
N PRO A 161 18.05 0.95 -4.64
CA PRO A 161 18.69 2.25 -4.87
C PRO A 161 17.64 3.31 -5.21
N CYS A 162 17.85 4.53 -4.72
CA CYS A 162 17.00 5.67 -5.10
C CYS A 162 17.30 6.11 -6.53
N ALA A 163 16.26 6.54 -7.26
CA ALA A 163 16.41 7.05 -8.63
C ALA A 163 17.08 8.43 -8.68
N LYS A 164 17.05 9.16 -7.58
CA LYS A 164 17.56 10.53 -7.42
C LYS A 164 18.18 10.67 -6.04
N ASP A 165 19.18 11.57 -5.93
CA ASP A 165 19.78 11.96 -4.65
C ASP A 165 18.99 13.09 -3.96
N SER A 166 17.67 13.09 -4.13
CA SER A 166 16.78 14.10 -3.59
C SER A 166 15.35 13.57 -3.48
N GLY A 167 14.50 14.26 -2.72
CA GLY A 167 13.11 13.92 -2.50
C GLY A 167 12.88 13.03 -1.27
N LEU A 168 11.62 12.84 -0.92
CA LEU A 168 11.22 12.20 0.33
C LEU A 168 11.74 10.77 0.47
N ALA A 169 11.66 9.94 -0.59
CA ALA A 169 12.16 8.57 -0.53
C ALA A 169 13.66 8.52 -0.23
N HIS A 170 14.45 9.40 -0.84
CA HIS A 170 15.88 9.51 -0.57
C HIS A 170 16.15 9.95 0.88
N ILE A 171 15.47 10.99 1.36
CA ILE A 171 15.59 11.47 2.74
C ILE A 171 15.27 10.36 3.75
N PHE A 172 14.15 9.63 3.55
CA PHE A 172 13.79 8.53 4.43
C PHE A 172 14.75 7.35 4.32
N ALA A 173 15.23 7.01 3.12
CA ALA A 173 16.20 5.93 2.92
C ALA A 173 17.56 6.22 3.58
N GLU A 174 18.05 7.48 3.50
CA GLU A 174 19.31 7.87 4.12
C GLU A 174 19.24 7.95 5.64
N ASN A 175 18.13 8.46 6.17
CA ASN A 175 17.95 8.64 7.61
C ASN A 175 17.49 7.37 8.34
N SER A 176 17.07 6.32 7.59
CA SER A 176 16.65 5.05 8.16
C SER A 176 17.84 4.17 8.58
N ASP A 177 17.67 3.42 9.66
CA ASP A 177 18.50 2.27 9.94
C ASP A 177 18.12 1.12 9.01
N LYS A 178 18.70 1.11 7.81
CA LYS A 178 18.33 0.19 6.71
C LYS A 178 18.32 -1.28 7.16
N ARG A 179 19.27 -1.70 8.01
CA ARG A 179 19.35 -3.10 8.48
C ARG A 179 18.23 -3.42 9.47
N ALA A 180 18.00 -2.53 10.44
CA ALA A 180 17.03 -2.75 11.48
C ALA A 180 15.60 -2.63 10.92
N VAL A 181 15.30 -1.60 10.11
CA VAL A 181 14.02 -1.43 9.44
C VAL A 181 13.72 -2.58 8.47
N SER A 182 14.72 -3.01 7.69
CA SER A 182 14.55 -4.17 6.80
C SER A 182 14.22 -5.45 7.58
N ARG A 183 14.86 -5.69 8.74
CA ARG A 183 14.53 -6.85 9.60
C ARG A 183 13.15 -6.73 10.20
N MET A 184 12.74 -5.52 10.62
CA MET A 184 11.39 -5.23 11.13
C MET A 184 10.33 -5.55 10.07
N LEU A 185 10.48 -5.01 8.86
CA LEU A 185 9.55 -5.28 7.75
C LEU A 185 9.50 -6.77 7.36
N VAL A 186 10.63 -7.47 7.38
CA VAL A 186 10.65 -8.93 7.14
C VAL A 186 9.93 -9.68 8.25
N ALA A 187 10.12 -9.30 9.52
CA ALA A 187 9.39 -9.90 10.63
C ALA A 187 7.87 -9.69 10.51
N GLU A 188 7.45 -8.50 10.06
CA GLU A 188 6.05 -8.21 9.76
C GLU A 188 5.50 -9.06 8.61
N PHE A 189 6.26 -9.27 7.53
CA PHE A 189 5.88 -10.21 6.48
C PHE A 189 5.69 -11.63 7.01
N VAL A 190 6.60 -12.10 7.86
CA VAL A 190 6.48 -13.42 8.50
C VAL A 190 5.25 -13.49 9.39
N LEU A 191 5.00 -12.45 10.19
CA LEU A 191 3.79 -12.37 11.02
C LEU A 191 2.52 -12.42 10.18
N PHE A 192 2.43 -11.64 9.09
CA PHE A 192 1.28 -11.67 8.19
C PHE A 192 1.12 -13.05 7.52
N ALA A 193 2.21 -13.69 7.11
CA ALA A 193 2.16 -15.03 6.55
C ALA A 193 1.67 -16.06 7.57
N VAL A 194 2.09 -15.95 8.83
CA VAL A 194 1.61 -16.81 9.92
C VAL A 194 0.13 -16.60 10.18
N LEU A 195 -0.32 -15.34 10.29
CA LEU A 195 -1.74 -15.01 10.50
C LEU A 195 -2.60 -15.51 9.34
N LEU A 196 -2.14 -15.33 8.11
CA LEU A 196 -2.78 -15.86 6.91
C LEU A 196 -2.84 -17.40 6.95
N GLY A 197 -1.76 -18.06 7.34
CA GLY A 197 -1.71 -19.53 7.48
C GLY A 197 -2.66 -20.05 8.54
N LEU A 198 -2.74 -19.40 9.70
CA LEU A 198 -3.69 -19.73 10.75
C LEU A 198 -5.15 -19.55 10.31
N TRP A 199 -5.41 -18.51 9.54
CA TRP A 199 -6.73 -18.27 8.98
C TRP A 199 -7.08 -19.32 7.91
N ILE A 200 -6.18 -19.66 7.00
CA ILE A 200 -6.37 -20.75 6.00
C ILE A 200 -6.62 -22.08 6.69
N TYR A 201 -5.96 -22.36 7.83
CA TYR A 201 -6.23 -23.56 8.61
C TYR A 201 -7.69 -23.64 9.07
N ARG A 202 -8.33 -22.48 9.36
CA ARG A 202 -9.75 -22.39 9.72
C ARG A 202 -10.68 -22.41 8.50
N VAL A 203 -10.19 -22.02 7.33
CA VAL A 203 -10.91 -21.95 6.06
C VAL A 203 -10.10 -22.67 4.98
N PRO A 204 -10.04 -24.02 4.97
CA PRO A 204 -9.14 -24.77 4.07
C PRO A 204 -9.38 -24.51 2.59
N HIS A 205 -10.62 -24.20 2.20
CA HIS A 205 -10.98 -23.85 0.82
C HIS A 205 -10.28 -22.59 0.32
N ALA A 206 -9.87 -21.66 1.20
CA ALA A 206 -9.14 -20.46 0.85
C ALA A 206 -7.68 -20.71 0.44
N LEU A 207 -7.15 -21.93 0.59
CA LEU A 207 -5.75 -22.25 0.28
C LEU A 207 -5.39 -21.96 -1.19
N ALA A 208 -6.28 -22.27 -2.13
CA ALA A 208 -6.04 -22.03 -3.55
C ALA A 208 -5.94 -20.52 -3.83
N ALA A 209 -6.88 -19.71 -3.32
CA ALA A 209 -6.87 -18.26 -3.44
C ALA A 209 -5.62 -17.63 -2.82
N ALA A 210 -5.22 -18.10 -1.63
CA ALA A 210 -4.00 -17.62 -0.97
C ALA A 210 -2.72 -17.96 -1.75
N LYS A 211 -2.62 -19.16 -2.32
CA LYS A 211 -1.48 -19.51 -3.19
C LYS A 211 -1.40 -18.61 -4.42
N VAL A 212 -2.53 -18.38 -5.11
CA VAL A 212 -2.58 -17.48 -6.27
C VAL A 212 -2.17 -16.08 -5.86
N LEU A 213 -2.70 -15.55 -4.75
CA LEU A 213 -2.32 -14.24 -4.24
C LEU A 213 -0.81 -14.13 -4.02
N VAL A 214 -0.20 -15.09 -3.33
CA VAL A 214 1.25 -15.07 -3.07
C VAL A 214 2.04 -15.05 -4.39
N ILE A 215 1.67 -15.88 -5.36
CA ILE A 215 2.32 -15.92 -6.67
C ILE A 215 2.19 -14.57 -7.37
N VAL A 216 1.00 -13.98 -7.40
CA VAL A 216 0.75 -12.69 -8.05
C VAL A 216 1.50 -11.56 -7.36
N LEU A 217 1.53 -11.53 -6.01
CA LEU A 217 2.28 -10.51 -5.26
C LEU A 217 3.80 -10.63 -5.46
N VAL A 218 4.34 -11.85 -5.51
CA VAL A 218 5.77 -12.07 -5.83
C VAL A 218 6.08 -11.62 -7.25
N ALA A 219 5.23 -11.98 -8.22
CA ALA A 219 5.38 -11.53 -9.61
C ALA A 219 5.28 -10.00 -9.70
N TRP A 220 4.30 -9.40 -9.04
CA TRP A 220 4.16 -7.94 -8.95
C TRP A 220 5.40 -7.28 -8.35
N TYR A 221 5.92 -7.81 -7.23
CA TYR A 221 7.13 -7.28 -6.62
C TYR A 221 8.32 -7.28 -7.58
N ALA A 222 8.49 -8.35 -8.38
CA ALA A 222 9.53 -8.46 -9.38
C ALA A 222 9.31 -7.49 -10.56
N VAL A 223 8.08 -7.37 -11.06
CA VAL A 223 7.71 -6.41 -12.11
C VAL A 223 7.97 -4.99 -11.67
N HIS A 224 7.53 -4.62 -10.46
CA HIS A 224 7.79 -3.29 -9.90
C HIS A 224 9.29 -3.02 -9.75
N GLU A 225 10.08 -4.01 -9.31
CA GLU A 225 11.55 -3.87 -9.24
C GLU A 225 12.16 -3.63 -10.62
N HIS A 226 11.67 -4.35 -11.64
CA HIS A 226 12.11 -4.16 -13.02
C HIS A 226 11.78 -2.76 -13.53
N ILE A 227 10.53 -2.29 -13.32
CA ILE A 227 10.10 -0.93 -13.68
C ILE A 227 10.98 0.10 -12.98
N SER A 228 11.13 0.00 -11.66
CA SER A 228 11.91 0.96 -10.88
C SER A 228 13.35 1.07 -11.38
N ARG A 229 14.02 -0.06 -11.60
CA ARG A 229 15.43 -0.07 -12.01
C ARG A 229 15.65 0.26 -13.47
N ARG A 230 14.86 -0.32 -14.40
CA ARG A 230 15.10 -0.21 -15.83
C ARG A 230 14.48 1.05 -16.42
N VAL A 231 13.29 1.43 -15.94
CA VAL A 231 12.56 2.57 -16.49
C VAL A 231 12.92 3.88 -15.81
N PHE A 232 13.07 3.85 -14.46
CA PHE A 232 13.33 5.06 -13.67
C PHE A 232 14.76 5.12 -13.08
N GLY A 233 15.50 4.00 -13.10
CA GLY A 233 16.86 3.90 -12.58
C GLY A 233 16.97 3.78 -11.07
N GLY A 234 15.85 3.56 -10.36
CA GLY A 234 15.77 3.40 -8.93
C GLY A 234 14.37 3.71 -8.42
N VAL A 235 14.20 3.72 -7.10
CA VAL A 235 12.93 4.00 -6.43
C VAL A 235 12.77 5.50 -6.17
N THR A 236 11.54 6.03 -6.35
CA THR A 236 11.07 7.34 -5.88
C THR A 236 9.95 7.15 -4.87
N GLY A 237 9.48 8.24 -4.23
CA GLY A 237 8.28 8.22 -3.38
C GLY A 237 7.05 7.76 -4.15
N ASP A 238 6.88 8.28 -5.36
CA ASP A 238 5.74 7.99 -6.24
C ASP A 238 5.72 6.51 -6.64
N LEU A 239 6.88 5.95 -7.01
CA LEU A 239 7.01 4.51 -7.28
C LEU A 239 6.73 3.64 -6.05
N ALA A 240 7.07 4.10 -4.85
CA ALA A 240 6.71 3.39 -3.63
C ALA A 240 5.20 3.45 -3.37
N GLY A 241 4.56 4.61 -3.59
CA GLY A 241 3.11 4.79 -3.55
C GLY A 241 2.39 3.90 -4.57
N PHE A 242 2.86 3.89 -5.82
CA PHE A 242 2.40 3.00 -6.88
C PHE A 242 2.49 1.52 -6.48
N CYS A 243 3.62 1.11 -5.87
CA CYS A 243 3.78 -0.25 -5.36
C CYS A 243 2.73 -0.59 -4.30
N ILE A 244 2.50 0.32 -3.34
CA ILE A 244 1.52 0.14 -2.27
C ILE A 244 0.12 0.00 -2.86
N SER A 245 -0.33 0.98 -3.65
CA SER A 245 -1.68 1.00 -4.22
C SER A 245 -1.98 -0.25 -5.05
N LEU A 246 -1.10 -0.66 -5.96
CA LEU A 246 -1.33 -1.87 -6.73
C LEU A 246 -1.25 -3.15 -5.89
N SER A 247 -0.45 -3.18 -4.83
CA SER A 247 -0.42 -4.33 -3.91
C SER A 247 -1.73 -4.45 -3.12
N GLU A 248 -2.34 -3.33 -2.73
CA GLU A 248 -3.67 -3.28 -2.12
C GLU A 248 -4.72 -3.82 -3.07
N LEU A 249 -4.77 -3.29 -4.30
CA LEU A 249 -5.73 -3.71 -5.31
C LEU A 249 -5.59 -5.21 -5.66
N ILE A 250 -4.36 -5.72 -5.80
CA ILE A 250 -4.10 -7.14 -6.05
C ILE A 250 -4.66 -8.00 -4.92
N THR A 251 -4.45 -7.60 -3.66
CA THR A 251 -4.93 -8.34 -2.51
C THR A 251 -6.45 -8.30 -2.44
N LEU A 252 -7.04 -7.13 -2.70
CA LEU A 252 -8.48 -6.94 -2.73
C LEU A 252 -9.15 -7.76 -3.85
N ALA A 253 -8.58 -7.73 -5.05
CA ALA A 253 -9.05 -8.51 -6.20
C ALA A 253 -8.95 -10.02 -5.93
N ALA A 254 -7.86 -10.48 -5.30
CA ALA A 254 -7.71 -11.88 -4.92
C ALA A 254 -8.76 -12.31 -3.88
N ALA A 255 -9.09 -11.42 -2.93
CA ALA A 255 -10.17 -11.66 -1.97
C ALA A 255 -11.54 -11.71 -2.65
N ALA A 256 -11.83 -10.76 -3.55
CA ALA A 256 -13.09 -10.71 -4.28
C ALA A 256 -13.29 -11.93 -5.19
N ILE A 257 -12.29 -12.26 -6.02
CA ILE A 257 -12.34 -13.42 -6.95
C ILE A 257 -12.32 -14.74 -6.17
N GLY A 258 -11.49 -14.84 -5.14
CA GLY A 258 -11.44 -16.03 -4.29
C GLY A 258 -12.78 -16.31 -3.63
N GLY A 259 -13.52 -15.28 -3.21
CA GLY A 259 -14.87 -15.41 -2.67
C GLY A 259 -15.92 -15.93 -3.67
N LEU A 260 -15.67 -15.83 -4.98
CA LEU A 260 -16.54 -16.41 -6.02
C LEU A 260 -16.36 -17.93 -6.15
N ILE A 261 -15.19 -18.43 -5.80
CA ILE A 261 -14.79 -19.83 -5.99
C ILE A 261 -15.13 -20.65 -4.74
N LEU A 262 -15.23 -20.01 -3.59
CA LEU A 262 -15.57 -20.60 -2.28
C LEU A 262 -17.06 -20.56 -2.02
#